data_23612e74705fde6d5bc12425a362e847
#
_entry.id   23612e74705fde6d5bc12425a362e847
#
_cell.length_a   1.000
_cell.length_b   1.000
_cell.length_c   1.000
_cell.angle_alpha   90.00
_cell.angle_beta   90.00
_cell.angle_gamma   90.00
#
_symmetry.space_group_name_H-M   'P 1'
#
loop_
_entity.id
_entity.type
_entity.pdbx_description
1 polymer ?
#
loop_
_entity_poly.entity_id
_entity_poly.type
_entity_poly.pdbx_seq_one_letter_code
_entity_poly.pdbx_strand_id
1 'polypeptide(L)'
;MSTVKPTKPRQKNIIVMTGKDLRHQYFIKQLNSKFRIAAVVIDTPVYPSPPHATKEEQLAWNWFFDRRQLFEKTTIAPKLSITSKNEPNFYYLKKGEINSPKTHSILKQYRPGFIAVFGVGIIDENILSLYPNSIFNLHVGLPKFYRGSSCNFWPIHNCDLKNLGATIHQVEKGIDTGKISAENHIHLEPDDNEQSLLWK
;
A
#
# COMPACT_ATOMS: atom_id res chain seq x y z
N MET A 1 31.12 -34.34 -23.33
CA MET A 1 29.85 -34.05 -22.63
C MET A 1 29.97 -32.68 -21.97
N SER A 2 29.32 -31.68 -22.53
CA SER A 2 29.38 -30.29 -22.02
C SER A 2 28.38 -30.18 -20.88
N THR A 3 28.86 -29.99 -19.66
CA THR A 3 28.02 -29.74 -18.48
C THR A 3 27.48 -28.31 -18.54
N VAL A 4 26.22 -28.17 -18.93
CA VAL A 4 25.49 -26.88 -18.82
C VAL A 4 25.34 -26.56 -17.33
N LYS A 5 26.08 -25.54 -16.85
CA LYS A 5 25.89 -25.03 -15.51
C LYS A 5 24.44 -24.48 -15.36
N PRO A 6 23.72 -24.83 -14.29
CA PRO A 6 22.39 -24.29 -14.05
C PRO A 6 22.50 -22.77 -13.93
N THR A 7 21.84 -22.04 -14.83
CA THR A 7 21.72 -20.59 -14.75
C THR A 7 20.91 -20.27 -13.49
N LYS A 8 21.48 -19.44 -12.59
CA LYS A 8 20.71 -18.90 -11.45
C LYS A 8 19.39 -18.31 -11.95
N PRO A 9 18.26 -18.62 -11.32
CA PRO A 9 16.99 -18.04 -11.72
C PRO A 9 17.12 -16.52 -11.71
N ARG A 10 16.78 -15.91 -12.84
CA ARG A 10 16.85 -14.45 -13.01
C ARG A 10 15.94 -13.82 -11.96
N GLN A 11 16.51 -13.05 -11.03
CA GLN A 11 15.74 -12.40 -9.98
C GLN A 11 14.66 -11.52 -10.63
N LYS A 12 13.39 -11.80 -10.34
CA LYS A 12 12.27 -11.07 -10.90
C LYS A 12 12.32 -9.62 -10.41
N ASN A 13 12.13 -8.65 -11.29
CA ASN A 13 12.05 -7.25 -10.91
C ASN A 13 10.82 -7.02 -10.02
N ILE A 14 10.99 -6.23 -8.98
CA ILE A 14 9.91 -5.76 -8.12
C ILE A 14 9.62 -4.30 -8.47
N ILE A 15 8.35 -3.99 -8.69
CA ILE A 15 7.86 -2.62 -8.78
C ILE A 15 6.99 -2.35 -7.55
N VAL A 16 7.11 -1.14 -7.00
CA VAL A 16 6.21 -0.62 -5.97
C VAL A 16 5.33 0.45 -6.60
N MET A 17 4.01 0.33 -6.43
CA MET A 17 3.04 1.35 -6.81
C MET A 17 2.39 1.87 -5.53
N THR A 18 2.54 3.16 -5.22
CA THR A 18 2.10 3.69 -3.93
C THR A 18 1.83 5.20 -3.98
N GLY A 19 1.28 5.75 -2.91
CA GLY A 19 1.10 7.18 -2.73
C GLY A 19 2.37 7.91 -2.32
N LYS A 20 2.25 9.20 -1.97
CA LYS A 20 3.38 10.09 -1.66
C LYS A 20 3.58 10.39 -0.17
N ASP A 21 2.63 10.03 0.70
CA ASP A 21 2.68 10.38 2.12
C ASP A 21 3.81 9.64 2.86
N LEU A 22 4.13 10.07 4.08
CA LEU A 22 5.26 9.52 4.85
C LEU A 22 5.14 8.01 5.09
N ARG A 23 3.94 7.49 5.37
CA ARG A 23 3.69 6.03 5.49
C ARG A 23 4.02 5.26 4.20
N HIS A 24 3.75 5.86 3.03
CA HIS A 24 4.08 5.27 1.74
C HIS A 24 5.59 5.26 1.49
N GLN A 25 6.28 6.33 1.87
CA GLN A 25 7.75 6.38 1.82
C GLN A 25 8.37 5.35 2.76
N TYR A 26 7.78 5.15 3.94
CA TYR A 26 8.21 4.11 4.87
C TYR A 26 8.00 2.70 4.29
N PHE A 27 6.87 2.45 3.65
CA PHE A 27 6.61 1.20 2.93
C PHE A 27 7.69 0.91 1.86
N ILE A 28 8.02 1.91 1.03
CA ILE A 28 9.11 1.79 0.04
C ILE A 28 10.43 1.45 0.76
N LYS A 29 10.77 2.17 1.82
CA LYS A 29 11.99 1.96 2.58
C LYS A 29 12.07 0.54 3.16
N GLN A 30 11.00 0.05 3.78
CA GLN A 30 10.95 -1.29 4.36
C GLN A 30 11.13 -2.38 3.29
N LEU A 31 10.45 -2.25 2.16
CA LEU A 31 10.63 -3.18 1.04
C LEU A 31 12.05 -3.11 0.47
N ASN A 32 12.61 -1.90 0.27
CA ASN A 32 13.94 -1.73 -0.31
C ASN A 32 15.06 -2.21 0.62
N SER A 33 14.82 -2.30 1.93
CA SER A 33 15.76 -2.89 2.89
C SER A 33 15.89 -4.41 2.78
N LYS A 34 14.89 -5.06 2.20
CA LYS A 34 14.80 -6.54 2.08
C LYS A 34 14.93 -7.01 0.63
N PHE A 35 14.50 -6.20 -0.32
CA PHE A 35 14.41 -6.56 -1.72
C PHE A 35 14.98 -5.45 -2.61
N ARG A 36 15.52 -5.82 -3.76
CA ARG A 36 15.90 -4.85 -4.78
C ARG A 36 14.67 -4.38 -5.54
N ILE A 37 14.24 -3.15 -5.29
CA ILE A 37 13.15 -2.51 -6.05
C ILE A 37 13.72 -1.91 -7.33
N ALA A 38 13.14 -2.26 -8.48
CA ALA A 38 13.59 -1.74 -9.77
C ALA A 38 13.01 -0.37 -10.08
N ALA A 39 11.75 -0.14 -9.72
CA ALA A 39 11.08 1.14 -9.90
C ALA A 39 9.97 1.35 -8.85
N VAL A 40 9.69 2.62 -8.58
CA VAL A 40 8.59 3.08 -7.76
C VAL A 40 7.70 3.99 -8.60
N VAL A 41 6.42 3.68 -8.66
CA VAL A 41 5.39 4.50 -9.32
C VAL A 41 4.58 5.17 -8.24
N ILE A 42 4.69 6.49 -8.16
CA ILE A 42 3.96 7.32 -7.20
C ILE A 42 2.67 7.78 -7.82
N ASP A 43 1.55 7.29 -7.31
CA ASP A 43 0.21 7.73 -7.68
C ASP A 43 -0.26 8.89 -6.81
N THR A 44 -1.18 9.68 -7.34
CA THR A 44 -1.91 10.73 -6.62
C THR A 44 -3.40 10.37 -6.64
N PRO A 45 -3.81 9.36 -5.87
CA PRO A 45 -5.18 8.92 -5.88
C PRO A 45 -6.11 10.00 -5.31
N VAL A 46 -7.32 10.03 -5.82
CA VAL A 46 -8.39 10.86 -5.27
C VAL A 46 -9.39 9.92 -4.65
N TYR A 47 -9.32 9.85 -3.34
CA TYR A 47 -10.38 9.22 -2.56
C TYR A 47 -11.35 10.33 -2.14
N PRO A 48 -12.59 10.33 -2.64
CA PRO A 48 -13.60 11.21 -2.08
C PRO A 48 -13.75 10.87 -0.60
N SER A 49 -13.93 11.88 0.24
CA SER A 49 -14.37 11.64 1.61
C SER A 49 -15.66 10.82 1.53
N PRO A 50 -15.80 9.75 2.30
CA PRO A 50 -17.06 9.03 2.33
C PRO A 50 -18.17 9.96 2.79
N PRO A 51 -19.41 9.76 2.34
CA PRO A 51 -20.54 10.49 2.89
C PRO A 51 -20.63 10.19 4.39
N HIS A 52 -20.57 11.21 5.21
CA HIS A 52 -20.74 11.09 6.66
C HIS A 52 -22.22 11.20 7.01
N ALA A 53 -22.69 10.29 7.87
CA ALA A 53 -24.09 10.24 8.26
C ALA A 53 -24.46 11.42 9.17
N THR A 54 -23.52 11.90 10.01
CA THR A 54 -23.74 12.98 10.96
C THR A 54 -22.58 13.98 10.96
N LYS A 55 -22.83 15.15 11.58
CA LYS A 55 -21.78 16.15 11.80
C LYS A 55 -20.71 15.64 12.77
N GLU A 56 -21.09 14.85 13.75
CA GLU A 56 -20.18 14.24 14.73
C GLU A 56 -19.23 13.25 14.03
N GLU A 57 -19.72 12.45 13.12
CA GLU A 57 -18.91 11.54 12.31
C GLU A 57 -17.90 12.31 11.46
N GLN A 58 -18.32 13.40 10.81
CA GLN A 58 -17.43 14.28 10.06
C GLN A 58 -16.34 14.89 10.96
N LEU A 59 -16.68 15.32 12.18
CA LEU A 59 -15.71 15.88 13.14
C LEU A 59 -14.72 14.81 13.61
N ALA A 60 -15.19 13.58 13.92
CA ALA A 60 -14.33 12.46 14.28
C ALA A 60 -13.37 12.10 13.15
N TRP A 61 -13.86 12.09 11.91
CA TRP A 61 -13.05 11.85 10.72
C TRP A 61 -11.93 12.88 10.59
N ASN A 62 -12.27 14.18 10.63
CA ASN A 62 -11.28 15.25 10.49
C ASN A 62 -10.23 15.17 11.61
N TRP A 63 -10.69 15.03 12.87
CA TRP A 63 -9.82 14.88 14.03
C TRP A 63 -8.83 13.72 13.89
N PHE A 64 -9.31 12.56 13.45
CA PHE A 64 -8.47 11.36 13.27
C PHE A 64 -7.39 11.58 12.20
N PHE A 65 -7.75 12.17 11.06
CA PHE A 65 -6.81 12.35 9.96
C PHE A 65 -5.82 13.50 10.20
N ASP A 66 -6.19 14.53 10.93
CA ASP A 66 -5.26 15.59 11.36
C ASP A 66 -4.22 15.03 12.33
N ARG A 67 -4.62 14.22 13.28
CA ARG A 67 -3.72 13.54 14.23
C ARG A 67 -2.82 12.54 13.51
N ARG A 68 -3.32 11.84 12.51
CA ARG A 68 -2.50 10.96 11.67
C ARG A 68 -1.38 11.73 10.98
N GLN A 69 -1.65 12.89 10.41
CA GLN A 69 -0.62 13.71 9.78
C GLN A 69 0.45 14.15 10.79
N LEU A 70 0.05 14.53 11.99
CA LEU A 70 0.99 14.89 13.05
C LEU A 70 1.84 13.68 13.46
N PHE A 71 1.23 12.54 13.70
CA PHE A 71 1.91 11.30 14.07
C PHE A 71 2.91 10.87 12.99
N GLU A 72 2.53 10.91 11.73
CA GLU A 72 3.43 10.59 10.62
C GLU A 72 4.65 11.51 10.61
N LYS A 73 4.47 12.83 10.84
CA LYS A 73 5.58 13.80 10.90
C LYS A 73 6.52 13.55 12.08
N THR A 74 5.99 13.22 13.24
CA THR A 74 6.78 13.07 14.47
C THR A 74 7.40 11.68 14.62
N THR A 75 6.73 10.64 14.11
CA THR A 75 7.13 9.25 14.32
C THR A 75 7.72 8.58 13.09
N ILE A 76 7.18 8.87 11.89
CA ILE A 76 7.63 8.23 10.65
C ILE A 76 8.75 9.01 9.97
N ALA A 77 8.64 10.33 9.86
CA ALA A 77 9.63 11.15 9.17
C ALA A 77 11.07 10.95 9.69
N PRO A 78 11.34 10.87 11.01
CA PRO A 78 12.69 10.61 11.51
C PRO A 78 13.24 9.26 11.06
N LYS A 79 12.38 8.27 10.87
CA LYS A 79 12.78 6.92 10.41
C LYS A 79 13.13 6.87 8.92
N LEU A 80 12.81 7.90 8.14
CA LEU A 80 13.10 7.96 6.70
C LEU A 80 14.51 8.47 6.39
N SER A 81 15.21 9.09 7.33
CA SER A 81 16.47 9.80 7.15
C SER A 81 17.68 8.93 6.74
N ILE A 82 17.54 7.61 6.65
CA ILE A 82 18.64 6.71 6.27
C ILE A 82 18.52 6.39 4.78
N THR A 83 19.45 6.90 3.97
CA THR A 83 19.55 6.61 2.54
C THR A 83 19.95 5.15 2.29
N SER A 84 19.29 4.52 1.33
CA SER A 84 19.67 3.19 0.83
C SER A 84 20.77 3.33 -0.23
N LYS A 85 21.72 2.38 -0.26
CA LYS A 85 22.78 2.34 -1.31
C LYS A 85 22.23 2.07 -2.72
N ASN A 86 21.01 1.54 -2.84
CA ASN A 86 20.37 1.22 -4.10
C ASN A 86 19.02 1.93 -4.16
N GLU A 87 18.99 3.14 -4.71
CA GLU A 87 17.74 3.86 -4.93
C GLU A 87 17.02 3.35 -6.18
N PRO A 88 15.72 3.03 -6.09
CA PRO A 88 14.92 2.68 -7.25
C PRO A 88 14.66 3.90 -8.14
N ASN A 89 14.30 3.67 -9.41
CA ASN A 89 13.83 4.74 -10.26
C ASN A 89 12.43 5.20 -9.86
N PHE A 90 12.21 6.51 -9.67
CA PHE A 90 10.92 7.07 -9.28
C PHE A 90 10.18 7.65 -10.48
N TYR A 91 8.90 7.32 -10.61
CA TYR A 91 7.97 7.81 -11.62
C TYR A 91 6.76 8.42 -10.93
N TYR A 92 6.50 9.69 -11.21
CA TYR A 92 5.37 10.42 -10.62
C TYR A 92 4.23 10.50 -11.61
N LEU A 93 3.06 10.04 -11.19
CA LEU A 93 1.82 10.10 -11.97
C LEU A 93 1.00 11.33 -11.56
N LYS A 94 0.29 11.90 -12.51
CA LYS A 94 -0.75 12.87 -12.24
C LYS A 94 -2.01 12.15 -11.74
N LYS A 95 -2.94 12.92 -11.17
CA LYS A 95 -4.26 12.45 -10.75
C LYS A 95 -4.94 11.66 -11.89
N GLY A 96 -5.35 10.43 -11.61
CA GLY A 96 -6.05 9.54 -12.56
C GLY A 96 -5.16 8.84 -13.59
N GLU A 97 -3.84 9.00 -13.53
CA GLU A 97 -2.92 8.36 -14.49
C GLU A 97 -2.56 6.91 -14.14
N ILE A 98 -3.08 6.33 -13.05
CA ILE A 98 -2.71 4.97 -12.61
C ILE A 98 -2.92 3.91 -13.71
N ASN A 99 -3.92 4.07 -14.54
CA ASN A 99 -4.25 3.17 -15.66
C ASN A 99 -3.88 3.76 -17.03
N SER A 100 -3.04 4.79 -17.06
CA SER A 100 -2.66 5.48 -18.32
C SER A 100 -1.64 4.70 -19.15
N PRO A 101 -1.47 5.04 -20.42
CA PRO A 101 -0.41 4.50 -21.25
C PRO A 101 1.00 4.70 -20.67
N LYS A 102 1.21 5.76 -19.88
CA LYS A 102 2.46 6.01 -19.18
C LYS A 102 2.76 4.91 -18.16
N THR A 103 1.79 4.53 -17.34
CA THR A 103 1.92 3.42 -16.36
C THR A 103 2.19 2.11 -17.10
N HIS A 104 1.45 1.80 -18.16
CA HIS A 104 1.69 0.62 -18.99
C HIS A 104 3.12 0.59 -19.54
N SER A 105 3.63 1.72 -20.03
CA SER A 105 5.00 1.82 -20.57
C SER A 105 6.04 1.54 -19.50
N ILE A 106 5.88 2.08 -18.29
CA ILE A 106 6.77 1.81 -17.14
C ILE A 106 6.75 0.32 -16.81
N LEU A 107 5.58 -0.27 -16.62
CA LEU A 107 5.45 -1.69 -16.30
C LEU A 107 6.07 -2.58 -17.38
N LYS A 108 5.84 -2.26 -18.65
CA LYS A 108 6.40 -2.99 -19.81
C LYS A 108 7.94 -2.88 -19.87
N GLN A 109 8.49 -1.70 -19.54
CA GLN A 109 9.94 -1.48 -19.49
C GLN A 109 10.63 -2.38 -18.47
N TYR A 110 10.08 -2.47 -17.26
CA TYR A 110 10.70 -3.22 -16.16
C TYR A 110 10.33 -4.70 -16.13
N ARG A 111 9.24 -5.11 -16.79
CA ARG A 111 8.74 -6.50 -16.82
C ARG A 111 8.72 -7.12 -15.42
N PRO A 112 7.95 -6.57 -14.48
CA PRO A 112 7.95 -7.02 -13.11
C PRO A 112 7.44 -8.45 -13.01
N GLY A 113 8.04 -9.21 -12.12
CA GLY A 113 7.48 -10.49 -11.68
C GLY A 113 6.70 -10.36 -10.37
N PHE A 114 6.74 -9.18 -9.75
CA PHE A 114 5.98 -8.83 -8.55
C PHE A 114 5.73 -7.32 -8.51
N ILE A 115 4.50 -6.95 -8.22
CA ILE A 115 4.07 -5.55 -8.05
C ILE A 115 3.47 -5.43 -6.66
N ALA A 116 4.14 -4.66 -5.79
CA ALA A 116 3.64 -4.33 -4.46
C ALA A 116 2.85 -3.03 -4.53
N VAL A 117 1.63 -3.05 -4.01
CA VAL A 117 0.71 -1.91 -4.04
C VAL A 117 0.36 -1.47 -2.63
N PHE A 118 0.30 -0.16 -2.40
CA PHE A 118 -0.21 0.42 -1.16
C PHE A 118 -0.75 1.83 -1.39
N GLY A 119 -2.05 2.03 -1.22
CA GLY A 119 -2.67 3.36 -1.26
C GLY A 119 -2.62 4.03 -2.63
N VAL A 120 -2.98 3.30 -3.68
CA VAL A 120 -3.16 3.80 -5.06
C VAL A 120 -4.64 3.75 -5.45
N GLY A 121 -4.98 4.38 -6.57
CA GLY A 121 -6.30 4.25 -7.20
C GLY A 121 -6.59 2.82 -7.68
N ILE A 122 -7.82 2.60 -8.13
CA ILE A 122 -8.25 1.29 -8.65
C ILE A 122 -7.44 0.95 -9.90
N ILE A 123 -6.80 -0.21 -9.89
CA ILE A 123 -6.08 -0.76 -11.05
C ILE A 123 -7.10 -1.48 -11.94
N ASP A 124 -7.11 -1.13 -13.23
CA ASP A 124 -8.07 -1.65 -14.19
C ASP A 124 -7.67 -3.02 -14.74
N GLU A 125 -8.63 -3.64 -15.47
CA GLU A 125 -8.48 -4.95 -16.09
C GLU A 125 -7.32 -5.00 -17.10
N ASN A 126 -6.99 -3.87 -17.74
CA ASN A 126 -5.91 -3.84 -18.73
C ASN A 126 -4.54 -4.08 -18.07
N ILE A 127 -4.35 -3.57 -16.86
CA ILE A 127 -3.11 -3.85 -16.09
C ILE A 127 -3.19 -5.22 -15.44
N LEU A 128 -4.34 -5.58 -14.83
CA LEU A 128 -4.52 -6.85 -14.13
C LEU A 128 -4.27 -8.05 -15.07
N SER A 129 -4.78 -8.01 -16.30
CA SER A 129 -4.61 -9.08 -17.28
C SER A 129 -3.17 -9.25 -17.78
N LEU A 130 -2.38 -8.17 -17.78
CA LEU A 130 -0.96 -8.23 -18.16
C LEU A 130 -0.07 -8.86 -17.08
N TYR A 131 -0.48 -8.80 -15.83
CA TYR A 131 0.29 -9.27 -14.67
C TYR A 131 -0.55 -10.18 -13.76
N PRO A 132 -1.13 -11.26 -14.28
CA PRO A 132 -1.99 -12.15 -13.51
C PRO A 132 -1.20 -12.75 -12.32
N ASN A 133 -1.84 -12.79 -11.17
CA ASN A 133 -1.27 -13.33 -9.92
C ASN A 133 0.05 -12.66 -9.46
N SER A 134 0.36 -11.46 -9.95
CA SER A 134 1.63 -10.78 -9.66
C SER A 134 1.47 -9.45 -8.92
N ILE A 135 0.24 -8.99 -8.72
CA ILE A 135 -0.08 -7.71 -8.06
C ILE A 135 -0.66 -8.00 -6.69
N PHE A 136 -0.03 -7.45 -5.65
CA PHE A 136 -0.44 -7.64 -4.26
C PHE A 136 -0.59 -6.29 -3.56
N ASN A 137 -1.70 -6.11 -2.87
CA ASN A 137 -2.01 -4.91 -2.11
C ASN A 137 -1.79 -5.12 -0.62
N LEU A 138 -1.05 -4.20 0.00
CA LEU A 138 -1.09 -4.02 1.45
C LEU A 138 -2.35 -3.21 1.76
N HIS A 139 -3.35 -3.85 2.31
CA HIS A 139 -4.59 -3.23 2.75
C HIS A 139 -4.56 -3.06 4.28
N VAL A 140 -4.77 -1.82 4.73
CA VAL A 140 -4.81 -1.48 6.16
C VAL A 140 -6.22 -1.72 6.68
N GLY A 141 -6.62 -2.99 6.72
CA GLY A 141 -7.92 -3.46 7.11
C GLY A 141 -8.05 -4.97 6.92
N LEU A 142 -9.12 -5.51 7.48
CA LEU A 142 -9.53 -6.91 7.30
C LEU A 142 -10.70 -6.95 6.29
N PRO A 143 -10.50 -7.35 5.02
CA PRO A 143 -11.50 -7.22 3.96
C PRO A 143 -12.82 -7.96 4.22
N LYS A 144 -12.81 -8.92 5.14
CA LYS A 144 -14.02 -9.59 5.60
C LYS A 144 -15.00 -8.65 6.30
N PHE A 145 -14.47 -7.61 6.96
CA PHE A 145 -15.24 -6.67 7.79
C PHE A 145 -15.22 -5.25 7.22
N TYR A 146 -14.06 -4.80 6.73
CA TYR A 146 -13.84 -3.44 6.26
C TYR A 146 -13.11 -3.45 4.92
N ARG A 147 -13.75 -2.94 3.86
CA ARG A 147 -13.22 -2.82 2.50
C ARG A 147 -13.19 -1.37 2.04
N GLY A 148 -12.33 -1.07 1.09
CA GLY A 148 -12.23 0.25 0.48
C GLY A 148 -11.27 1.17 1.21
N SER A 149 -11.65 2.44 1.36
CA SER A 149 -10.79 3.45 1.98
C SER A 149 -10.97 3.54 3.50
N SER A 150 -9.90 3.94 4.19
CA SER A 150 -9.93 4.27 5.62
C SER A 150 -10.36 3.12 6.54
N CYS A 151 -10.09 1.89 6.15
CA CYS A 151 -10.42 0.69 6.92
C CYS A 151 -9.68 0.59 8.26
N ASN A 152 -8.81 1.53 8.56
CA ASN A 152 -8.18 1.72 9.86
C ASN A 152 -8.91 2.76 10.75
N PHE A 153 -9.74 3.62 10.17
CA PHE A 153 -10.59 4.56 10.92
C PHE A 153 -11.85 3.86 11.43
N TRP A 154 -12.56 3.17 10.56
CA TRP A 154 -13.88 2.64 10.87
C TRP A 154 -13.93 1.66 12.03
N PRO A 155 -12.98 0.69 12.18
CA PRO A 155 -12.98 -0.18 13.36
C PRO A 155 -12.80 0.58 14.68
N ILE A 156 -11.99 1.64 14.67
CA ILE A 156 -11.76 2.48 15.85
C ILE A 156 -13.03 3.29 16.16
N HIS A 157 -13.59 3.97 15.16
CA HIS A 157 -14.82 4.74 15.29
C HIS A 157 -16.01 3.90 15.80
N ASN A 158 -16.11 2.67 15.31
CA ASN A 158 -17.18 1.74 15.67
C ASN A 158 -16.91 0.94 16.97
N CYS A 159 -15.80 1.23 17.69
CA CYS A 159 -15.35 0.45 18.85
C CYS A 159 -15.17 -1.06 18.55
N ASP A 160 -14.86 -1.41 17.31
CA ASP A 160 -14.70 -2.78 16.81
C ASP A 160 -13.23 -3.17 16.69
N LEU A 161 -12.46 -2.91 17.75
CA LEU A 161 -11.00 -3.06 17.75
C LEU A 161 -10.53 -4.50 17.50
N LYS A 162 -11.36 -5.51 17.76
CA LYS A 162 -11.06 -6.92 17.44
C LYS A 162 -10.89 -7.17 15.93
N ASN A 163 -11.48 -6.32 15.09
CA ASN A 163 -11.42 -6.37 13.64
C ASN A 163 -10.47 -5.31 13.05
N LEU A 164 -9.59 -4.74 13.87
CA LEU A 164 -8.50 -3.89 13.44
C LEU A 164 -7.30 -4.75 13.04
N GLY A 165 -6.77 -4.52 11.84
CA GLY A 165 -5.66 -5.30 11.31
C GLY A 165 -5.24 -4.85 9.92
N ALA A 166 -4.37 -5.64 9.32
CA ALA A 166 -3.90 -5.45 7.96
C ALA A 166 -3.84 -6.77 7.20
N THR A 167 -4.01 -6.70 5.89
CA THR A 167 -3.91 -7.86 5.00
C THR A 167 -2.99 -7.57 3.82
N ILE A 168 -2.34 -8.62 3.34
CA ILE A 168 -1.76 -8.64 2.00
C ILE A 168 -2.63 -9.57 1.16
N HIS A 169 -3.24 -9.04 0.14
CA HIS A 169 -4.09 -9.80 -0.77
C HIS A 169 -3.72 -9.56 -2.22
N GLN A 170 -4.03 -10.51 -3.08
CA GLN A 170 -3.91 -10.36 -4.52
C GLN A 170 -4.89 -9.28 -5.00
N VAL A 171 -4.45 -8.45 -5.95
CA VAL A 171 -5.35 -7.47 -6.57
C VAL A 171 -6.10 -8.15 -7.71
N GLU A 172 -7.42 -8.12 -7.62
CA GLU A 172 -8.36 -8.67 -8.59
C GLU A 172 -9.43 -7.63 -8.93
N LYS A 173 -10.30 -7.97 -9.86
CA LYS A 173 -11.44 -7.11 -10.18
C LYS A 173 -12.36 -7.00 -8.96
N GLY A 174 -12.59 -5.79 -8.50
CA GLY A 174 -13.35 -5.49 -7.29
C GLY A 174 -12.49 -4.78 -6.23
N ILE A 175 -13.14 -4.30 -5.17
CA ILE A 175 -12.46 -3.58 -4.09
C ILE A 175 -12.13 -4.58 -2.99
N ASP A 176 -10.84 -4.84 -2.78
CA ASP A 176 -10.29 -5.71 -1.74
C ASP A 176 -10.96 -7.11 -1.71
N THR A 177 -11.24 -7.69 -2.89
CA THR A 177 -11.90 -8.98 -3.05
C THR A 177 -10.97 -10.15 -3.30
N GLY A 178 -9.71 -9.87 -3.61
CA GLY A 178 -8.76 -10.87 -4.02
C GLY A 178 -8.31 -11.81 -2.90
N LYS A 179 -7.67 -12.90 -3.30
CA LYS A 179 -7.19 -13.94 -2.37
C LYS A 179 -6.22 -13.35 -1.33
N ILE A 180 -6.53 -13.55 -0.06
CA ILE A 180 -5.67 -13.16 1.06
C ILE A 180 -4.44 -14.07 1.10
N SER A 181 -3.26 -13.47 1.14
CA SER A 181 -1.96 -14.14 1.25
C SER A 181 -1.38 -14.07 2.66
N ALA A 182 -1.67 -12.99 3.38
CA ALA A 182 -1.30 -12.81 4.77
C ALA A 182 -2.31 -11.88 5.46
N GLU A 183 -2.55 -12.13 6.73
CA GLU A 183 -3.42 -11.33 7.58
C GLU A 183 -2.76 -11.16 8.94
N ASN A 184 -2.83 -9.98 9.52
CA ASN A 184 -2.35 -9.68 10.85
C ASN A 184 -3.39 -8.87 11.62
N HIS A 185 -3.73 -9.31 12.83
CA HIS A 185 -4.57 -8.59 13.77
C HIS A 185 -3.70 -7.75 14.69
N ILE A 186 -4.18 -6.58 15.07
CA ILE A 186 -3.45 -5.70 15.98
C ILE A 186 -3.56 -6.24 17.39
N HIS A 187 -2.43 -6.37 18.07
CA HIS A 187 -2.39 -6.63 19.51
C HIS A 187 -2.50 -5.31 20.27
N LEU A 188 -3.51 -5.21 21.13
CA LEU A 188 -3.79 -4.01 21.91
C LEU A 188 -2.93 -3.97 23.17
N GLU A 189 -2.32 -2.81 23.43
CA GLU A 189 -1.56 -2.52 24.65
C GLU A 189 -2.24 -1.40 25.45
N PRO A 190 -2.07 -1.34 26.78
CA PRO A 190 -2.77 -0.36 27.63
C PRO A 190 -2.50 1.10 27.30
N ASP A 191 -1.36 1.41 26.72
CA ASP A 191 -0.90 2.75 26.33
C ASP A 191 -1.16 3.10 24.85
N ASP A 192 -1.85 2.22 24.12
CA ASP A 192 -2.22 2.50 22.74
C ASP A 192 -3.20 3.67 22.61
N ASN A 193 -3.01 4.40 21.56
CA ASN A 193 -3.98 5.38 21.05
C ASN A 193 -4.34 5.07 19.60
N GLU A 194 -5.27 5.83 19.06
CA GLU A 194 -5.79 5.62 17.71
C GLU A 194 -4.72 5.69 16.61
N GLN A 195 -3.58 6.33 16.89
CA GLN A 195 -2.49 6.44 15.91
C GLN A 195 -1.42 5.37 16.11
N SER A 196 -1.09 4.99 17.34
CA SER A 196 -0.15 3.90 17.61
C SER A 196 -0.68 2.57 17.05
N LEU A 197 -1.99 2.33 17.15
CA LEU A 197 -2.66 1.16 16.56
C LEU A 197 -2.47 1.04 15.05
N LEU A 198 -2.38 2.18 14.35
CA LEU A 198 -2.15 2.17 12.90
C LEU A 198 -0.70 1.88 12.51
N TRP A 199 0.20 1.98 13.46
CA TRP A 199 1.62 1.79 13.25
C TRP A 199 2.11 0.37 13.54
N LYS A 200 1.32 -0.40 14.25
CA LYS A 200 1.60 -1.80 14.57
C LYS A 200 1.33 -2.72 13.39
#